data_8c1a9da77b98045fd13eefc068169b34
#
_entry.id   8c1a9da77b98045fd13eefc068169b34
#
_cell.length_a   1.000
_cell.length_b   1.000
_cell.length_c   1.000
_cell.angle_alpha   90.00
_cell.angle_beta   90.00
_cell.angle_gamma   90.00
#
_symmetry.space_group_name_H-M   'P 1'
#
loop_
_entity.id
_entity.type
_entity.pdbx_description
1 polymer ?
#
loop_
_entity_poly.entity_id
_entity_poly.type
_entity_poly.pdbx_seq_one_letter_code
_entity_poly.pdbx_strand_id
1 'polypeptide(L)'
;MDRNIDVLIQRVKDMQISTVYLQAFADPDGDGLVKEVWFPNRLLPMKADIFSRVAWQLRTRSGVNIYAWMPVLSWDLDPTLTRVKYLPTGEKKAQIHPEQYHRLSPFDDRVRAQVGMLYEDLAGHAAFDGILFHDDALLSDYEDASAPAITAYQQAGFNRSLSEIRQNPEQFKQWARFKSRALTDFTLELSARVKAIRGPHIKTARNIFALPVIQPESEAWFAQNYADFLKSYDWTAIMAMPYMEGVAEKSADQWLIQLTNQIKNIPQAKDKSILELQAQNWQKNGQHQAISSQQLAHWMSLLQLNGVKNYGYYPDNFLHNQPEIDLIRPEYSTAWYPKND
;
A
#
# COMPACT_ATOMS: atom_id res chain seq x y z
N MET A 1 15.81 22.09 5.93
CA MET A 1 15.74 20.62 5.73
C MET A 1 16.28 19.89 6.96
N ASP A 2 17.50 20.11 7.42
CA ASP A 2 18.13 19.36 8.52
C ASP A 2 17.33 19.42 9.83
N ARG A 3 16.85 20.61 10.21
CA ARG A 3 16.00 20.77 11.40
C ARG A 3 14.74 19.89 11.35
N ASN A 4 14.11 19.75 10.19
CA ASN A 4 12.91 18.90 10.03
C ASN A 4 13.26 17.42 10.18
N ILE A 5 14.41 17.00 9.64
CA ILE A 5 14.91 15.63 9.81
C ILE A 5 15.23 15.35 11.29
N ASP A 6 15.81 16.33 12.00
CA ASP A 6 16.08 16.20 13.44
C ASP A 6 14.79 15.99 14.25
N VAL A 7 13.74 16.76 13.94
CA VAL A 7 12.41 16.59 14.57
C VAL A 7 11.84 15.21 14.29
N LEU A 8 11.91 14.73 13.04
CA LEU A 8 11.44 13.40 12.67
C LEU A 8 12.23 12.30 13.40
N ILE A 9 13.56 12.41 13.45
CA ILE A 9 14.41 11.43 14.16
C ILE A 9 14.07 11.39 15.64
N GLN A 10 13.90 12.57 16.28
CA GLN A 10 13.52 12.62 17.68
C GLN A 10 12.17 11.95 17.91
N ARG A 11 11.16 12.24 17.09
CA ARG A 11 9.84 11.61 17.16
C ARG A 11 9.90 10.09 17.02
N VAL A 12 10.66 9.58 16.06
CA VAL A 12 10.86 8.14 15.84
C VAL A 12 11.49 7.46 17.07
N LYS A 13 12.48 8.12 17.69
CA LYS A 13 13.13 7.63 18.91
C LYS A 13 12.20 7.64 20.11
N ASP A 14 11.50 8.74 20.34
CA ASP A 14 10.59 8.91 21.47
C ASP A 14 9.44 7.91 21.44
N MET A 15 8.96 7.58 20.24
CA MET A 15 7.92 6.56 20.03
C MET A 15 8.46 5.13 19.95
N GLN A 16 9.78 4.94 19.91
CA GLN A 16 10.41 3.62 19.71
C GLN A 16 9.92 2.88 18.47
N ILE A 17 9.74 3.61 17.38
CA ILE A 17 9.34 3.04 16.10
C ILE A 17 10.43 2.08 15.61
N SER A 18 10.02 0.91 15.14
CA SER A 18 10.93 -0.11 14.58
C SER A 18 11.08 0.01 13.06
N THR A 19 10.07 0.52 12.38
CA THR A 19 10.03 0.59 10.92
C THR A 19 9.33 1.86 10.45
N VAL A 20 9.89 2.52 9.46
CA VAL A 20 9.30 3.68 8.78
C VAL A 20 9.03 3.31 7.32
N TYR A 21 7.80 3.47 6.88
CA TYR A 21 7.43 3.47 5.47
C TYR A 21 7.64 4.87 4.92
N LEU A 22 8.73 5.04 4.17
CA LEU A 22 9.15 6.33 3.65
C LEU A 22 8.69 6.48 2.20
N GLN A 23 7.83 7.46 1.97
CA GLN A 23 7.28 7.73 0.64
C GLN A 23 8.37 8.23 -0.31
N ALA A 24 8.59 7.50 -1.42
CA ALA A 24 9.60 7.83 -2.42
C ALA A 24 9.06 8.68 -3.59
N PHE A 25 7.76 8.94 -3.62
CA PHE A 25 7.06 9.66 -4.70
C PHE A 25 6.37 10.91 -4.17
N ALA A 26 6.02 11.83 -5.07
CA ALA A 26 5.22 13.01 -4.77
C ALA A 26 3.87 12.92 -5.50
N ASP A 27 2.78 12.99 -4.75
CA ASP A 27 1.42 13.10 -5.25
C ASP A 27 0.72 14.23 -4.47
N PRO A 28 1.05 15.50 -4.77
CA PRO A 28 0.52 16.63 -4.03
C PRO A 28 -0.97 16.85 -4.25
N ASP A 29 -1.48 16.41 -5.40
CA ASP A 29 -2.88 16.56 -5.79
C ASP A 29 -3.76 15.45 -5.19
N GLY A 30 -3.16 14.33 -4.79
CA GLY A 30 -3.86 13.15 -4.29
C GLY A 30 -4.75 12.49 -5.34
N ASP A 31 -4.45 12.71 -6.64
CA ASP A 31 -5.24 12.20 -7.77
C ASP A 31 -4.85 10.76 -8.15
N GLY A 32 -3.85 10.21 -7.46
CA GLY A 32 -3.35 8.85 -7.72
C GLY A 32 -2.63 8.71 -9.06
N LEU A 33 -2.10 9.82 -9.61
CA LEU A 33 -1.25 9.83 -10.80
C LEU A 33 0.10 10.47 -10.44
N VAL A 34 1.09 9.64 -10.14
CA VAL A 34 2.41 10.11 -9.72
C VAL A 34 3.22 10.67 -10.87
N LYS A 35 3.53 11.96 -10.79
CA LYS A 35 4.24 12.75 -11.81
C LYS A 35 5.68 13.06 -11.43
N GLU A 36 6.03 12.99 -10.15
CA GLU A 36 7.33 13.37 -9.61
C GLU A 36 7.79 12.41 -8.50
N VAL A 37 9.09 12.28 -8.33
CA VAL A 37 9.68 11.43 -7.28
C VAL A 37 10.73 12.17 -6.46
N TRP A 38 11.13 11.57 -5.31
CA TRP A 38 12.12 12.14 -4.37
C TRP A 38 13.53 11.54 -4.53
N PHE A 39 13.83 10.96 -5.69
CA PHE A 39 15.12 10.34 -5.99
C PHE A 39 15.48 10.51 -7.48
N PRO A 40 16.79 10.53 -7.83
CA PRO A 40 17.23 10.54 -9.21
C PRO A 40 16.76 9.29 -9.97
N ASN A 41 16.23 9.51 -11.16
CA ASN A 41 15.72 8.44 -12.03
C ASN A 41 15.77 8.85 -13.50
N ARG A 42 15.55 7.88 -14.41
CA ARG A 42 15.62 8.07 -15.86
C ARG A 42 14.31 8.50 -16.52
N LEU A 43 13.17 8.46 -15.83
CA LEU A 43 11.85 8.49 -16.47
C LEU A 43 10.97 9.65 -16.04
N LEU A 44 11.02 10.05 -14.78
CA LEU A 44 10.14 11.07 -14.20
C LEU A 44 10.93 12.28 -13.71
N PRO A 45 10.30 13.45 -13.66
CA PRO A 45 10.86 14.59 -12.96
C PRO A 45 11.22 14.25 -11.50
N MET A 46 12.41 14.60 -11.09
CA MET A 46 12.80 14.56 -9.68
C MET A 46 12.41 15.88 -9.03
N LYS A 47 11.47 15.82 -8.07
CA LYS A 47 11.09 17.04 -7.32
C LYS A 47 12.21 17.55 -6.43
N ALA A 48 12.89 16.64 -5.76
CA ALA A 48 14.11 16.88 -5.00
C ALA A 48 14.81 15.55 -4.70
N ASP A 49 16.14 15.55 -4.60
CA ASP A 49 16.93 14.39 -4.18
C ASP A 49 17.00 14.34 -2.64
N ILE A 50 15.95 13.89 -2.00
CA ILE A 50 15.86 13.87 -0.52
C ILE A 50 15.64 12.48 0.06
N PHE A 51 15.14 11.52 -0.71
CA PHE A 51 14.82 10.18 -0.18
C PHE A 51 16.06 9.50 0.42
N SER A 52 17.17 9.45 -0.32
CA SER A 52 18.40 8.81 0.13
C SER A 52 18.93 9.44 1.42
N ARG A 53 18.90 10.79 1.49
CA ARG A 53 19.35 11.53 2.66
C ARG A 53 18.50 11.24 3.90
N VAL A 54 17.17 11.28 3.77
CA VAL A 54 16.24 11.01 4.88
C VAL A 54 16.38 9.57 5.34
N ALA A 55 16.38 8.63 4.41
CA ALA A 55 16.55 7.19 4.71
C ALA A 55 17.85 6.92 5.45
N TRP A 56 18.98 7.48 4.98
CA TRP A 56 20.28 7.30 5.62
C TRP A 56 20.30 7.89 7.03
N GLN A 57 19.78 9.10 7.24
CA GLN A 57 19.73 9.75 8.53
C GLN A 57 18.87 9.00 9.56
N LEU A 58 17.68 8.55 9.15
CA LEU A 58 16.80 7.73 9.99
C LEU A 58 17.48 6.43 10.39
N ARG A 59 18.06 5.69 9.44
CA ARG A 59 18.74 4.42 9.73
C ARG A 59 19.93 4.59 10.68
N THR A 60 20.80 5.57 10.42
CA THR A 60 22.05 5.71 11.17
C THR A 60 21.87 6.37 12.53
N ARG A 61 20.86 7.24 12.70
CA ARG A 61 20.66 8.03 13.91
C ARG A 61 19.55 7.50 14.83
N SER A 62 18.61 6.71 14.30
CA SER A 62 17.55 6.09 15.13
C SER A 62 17.53 4.57 15.08
N GLY A 63 18.27 3.95 14.15
CA GLY A 63 18.35 2.49 14.05
C GLY A 63 17.09 1.80 13.51
N VAL A 64 16.18 2.57 12.90
CA VAL A 64 14.93 2.03 12.34
C VAL A 64 15.15 1.40 10.98
N ASN A 65 14.32 0.42 10.65
CA ASN A 65 14.23 -0.12 9.29
C ASN A 65 13.49 0.88 8.40
N ILE A 66 13.98 1.08 7.20
CA ILE A 66 13.32 1.92 6.18
C ILE A 66 12.79 1.05 5.06
N TYR A 67 11.50 1.13 4.83
CA TYR A 67 10.87 0.56 3.65
C TYR A 67 10.53 1.69 2.67
N ALA A 68 11.01 1.56 1.45
CA ALA A 68 10.63 2.49 0.38
C ALA A 68 9.17 2.22 -0.01
N TRP A 69 8.29 3.19 0.22
CA TRP A 69 6.91 3.11 -0.19
C TRP A 69 6.78 3.62 -1.62
N MET A 70 6.37 2.72 -2.53
CA MET A 70 6.39 2.92 -3.98
C MET A 70 5.07 2.50 -4.62
N PRO A 71 4.51 3.32 -5.54
CA PRO A 71 3.43 2.91 -6.42
C PRO A 71 3.85 1.78 -7.35
N VAL A 72 2.89 0.97 -7.76
CA VAL A 72 3.08 -0.12 -8.72
C VAL A 72 2.57 0.25 -10.10
N LEU A 73 1.36 0.80 -10.20
CA LEU A 73 0.69 1.08 -11.48
C LEU A 73 0.41 2.56 -11.73
N SER A 74 0.32 3.40 -10.69
CA SER A 74 -0.17 4.77 -10.76
C SER A 74 0.91 5.80 -11.13
N TRP A 75 1.52 5.62 -12.29
CA TRP A 75 2.60 6.46 -12.78
C TRP A 75 2.22 7.25 -14.03
N ASP A 76 2.66 8.51 -14.11
CA ASP A 76 2.56 9.34 -15.31
C ASP A 76 3.83 9.20 -16.17
N LEU A 77 3.99 8.01 -16.75
CA LEU A 77 5.07 7.68 -17.67
C LEU A 77 4.72 8.03 -19.12
N ASP A 78 5.43 7.43 -20.08
CA ASP A 78 5.18 7.60 -21.50
C ASP A 78 3.67 7.47 -21.86
N PRO A 79 3.05 8.48 -22.48
CA PRO A 79 1.63 8.49 -22.78
C PRO A 79 1.21 7.40 -23.79
N THR A 80 2.15 6.74 -24.48
CA THR A 80 1.87 5.61 -25.38
C THR A 80 1.72 4.28 -24.63
N LEU A 81 2.03 4.24 -23.33
CA LEU A 81 1.83 3.06 -22.50
C LEU A 81 0.35 2.76 -22.28
N THR A 82 0.03 1.49 -22.23
CA THR A 82 -1.35 1.07 -22.02
C THR A 82 -1.78 1.33 -20.59
N ARG A 83 -2.90 2.04 -20.44
CA ARG A 83 -3.57 2.21 -19.13
C ARG A 83 -4.64 1.15 -18.93
N VAL A 84 -4.89 0.83 -17.67
CA VAL A 84 -6.01 -0.01 -17.24
C VAL A 84 -7.31 0.57 -17.80
N LYS A 85 -8.13 -0.30 -18.36
CA LYS A 85 -9.44 0.07 -18.88
C LYS A 85 -10.55 -0.65 -18.13
N TYR A 86 -11.58 0.09 -17.87
CA TYR A 86 -12.82 -0.33 -17.25
C TYR A 86 -13.90 -0.55 -18.33
N LEU A 87 -14.62 -1.67 -18.23
CA LEU A 87 -15.73 -2.01 -19.12
C LEU A 87 -17.02 -2.18 -18.32
N PRO A 88 -17.86 -1.13 -18.22
CA PRO A 88 -19.14 -1.20 -17.49
C PRO A 88 -20.08 -2.27 -18.05
N THR A 89 -21.03 -2.70 -17.25
CA THR A 89 -22.09 -3.61 -17.70
C THR A 89 -22.94 -2.93 -18.76
N GLY A 90 -23.17 -3.65 -19.86
CA GLY A 90 -23.95 -3.15 -21.01
C GLY A 90 -23.19 -2.27 -22.00
N GLU A 91 -22.00 -1.83 -21.67
CA GLU A 91 -21.15 -1.05 -22.57
C GLU A 91 -20.34 -1.94 -23.50
N LYS A 92 -20.10 -1.43 -24.73
CA LYS A 92 -19.27 -2.11 -25.74
C LYS A 92 -17.85 -1.58 -25.80
N LYS A 93 -17.60 -0.40 -25.23
CA LYS A 93 -16.30 0.30 -25.32
C LYS A 93 -15.70 0.45 -23.92
N ALA A 94 -14.51 -0.11 -23.76
CA ALA A 94 -13.72 0.07 -22.56
C ALA A 94 -13.11 1.49 -22.53
N GLN A 95 -13.07 2.08 -21.33
CA GLN A 95 -12.56 3.44 -21.08
C GLN A 95 -11.73 3.47 -19.80
N ILE A 96 -10.96 4.54 -19.58
CA ILE A 96 -10.30 4.79 -18.29
C ILE A 96 -11.39 5.18 -17.29
N HIS A 97 -11.31 4.63 -16.06
CA HIS A 97 -12.29 4.95 -15.02
C HIS A 97 -12.13 6.41 -14.58
N PRO A 98 -13.20 7.21 -14.57
CA PRO A 98 -13.09 8.66 -14.33
C PRO A 98 -12.75 9.04 -12.88
N GLU A 99 -13.05 8.15 -11.91
CA GLU A 99 -12.97 8.46 -10.47
C GLU A 99 -11.95 7.60 -9.72
N GLN A 100 -11.22 6.73 -10.43
CA GLN A 100 -10.19 5.88 -9.82
C GLN A 100 -8.80 6.27 -10.29
N TYR A 101 -7.78 5.75 -9.61
CA TYR A 101 -6.39 5.90 -10.00
C TYR A 101 -6.17 5.61 -11.48
N HIS A 102 -5.43 6.47 -12.17
CA HIS A 102 -5.09 6.31 -13.58
C HIS A 102 -3.94 5.32 -13.75
N ARG A 103 -4.21 4.06 -13.51
CA ARG A 103 -3.22 2.99 -13.48
C ARG A 103 -2.75 2.57 -14.87
N LEU A 104 -1.47 2.23 -14.97
CA LEU A 104 -0.89 1.55 -16.13
C LEU A 104 -1.26 0.07 -16.10
N SER A 105 -1.45 -0.55 -17.27
CA SER A 105 -1.82 -1.97 -17.35
C SER A 105 -0.66 -2.89 -17.00
N PRO A 106 -0.80 -3.78 -16.00
CA PRO A 106 0.23 -4.74 -15.64
C PRO A 106 0.46 -5.81 -16.72
N PHE A 107 -0.37 -5.84 -17.76
CA PHE A 107 -0.30 -6.78 -18.88
C PHE A 107 0.45 -6.23 -20.10
N ASP A 108 0.88 -4.97 -20.09
CA ASP A 108 1.76 -4.40 -21.11
C ASP A 108 3.22 -4.55 -20.67
N ASP A 109 4.03 -5.32 -21.40
CA ASP A 109 5.43 -5.57 -21.09
C ASP A 109 6.27 -4.28 -21.03
N ARG A 110 5.90 -3.25 -21.81
CA ARG A 110 6.57 -1.94 -21.78
C ARG A 110 6.31 -1.22 -20.46
N VAL A 111 5.11 -1.36 -19.89
CA VAL A 111 4.77 -0.86 -18.55
C VAL A 111 5.65 -1.55 -17.52
N ARG A 112 5.70 -2.88 -17.55
CA ARG A 112 6.52 -3.68 -16.61
C ARG A 112 7.99 -3.28 -16.69
N ALA A 113 8.51 -3.06 -17.89
CA ALA A 113 9.89 -2.64 -18.09
C ALA A 113 10.16 -1.24 -17.50
N GLN A 114 9.32 -0.24 -17.81
CA GLN A 114 9.52 1.14 -17.35
C GLN A 114 9.31 1.29 -15.83
N VAL A 115 8.28 0.67 -15.27
CA VAL A 115 8.10 0.65 -13.80
C VAL A 115 9.29 -0.04 -13.14
N GLY A 116 9.77 -1.16 -13.70
CA GLY A 116 10.98 -1.85 -13.24
C GLY A 116 12.20 -0.93 -13.18
N MET A 117 12.38 -0.07 -14.20
CA MET A 117 13.49 0.91 -14.22
C MET A 117 13.40 1.92 -13.07
N LEU A 118 12.20 2.38 -12.66
CA LEU A 118 12.05 3.27 -11.50
C LEU A 118 12.50 2.61 -10.20
N TYR A 119 12.14 1.33 -10.02
CA TYR A 119 12.56 0.55 -8.85
C TYR A 119 14.06 0.28 -8.85
N GLU A 120 14.66 0.00 -10.00
CA GLU A 120 16.11 -0.14 -10.16
C GLU A 120 16.85 1.17 -9.85
N ASP A 121 16.34 2.29 -10.35
CA ASP A 121 16.93 3.62 -10.12
C ASP A 121 16.93 3.98 -8.63
N LEU A 122 15.80 3.78 -7.93
CA LEU A 122 15.73 3.96 -6.49
C LEU A 122 16.71 3.04 -5.75
N ALA A 123 16.75 1.75 -6.12
CA ALA A 123 17.64 0.77 -5.52
C ALA A 123 19.12 1.10 -5.73
N GLY A 124 19.48 1.63 -6.90
CA GLY A 124 20.85 2.06 -7.20
C GLY A 124 21.28 3.31 -6.43
N HIS A 125 20.31 4.18 -6.10
CA HIS A 125 20.59 5.48 -5.49
C HIS A 125 20.50 5.50 -3.96
N ALA A 126 19.59 4.74 -3.35
CA ALA A 126 19.29 4.81 -1.93
C ALA A 126 19.49 3.48 -1.20
N ALA A 127 19.86 3.56 0.09
CA ALA A 127 19.93 2.41 0.98
C ALA A 127 18.66 2.34 1.84
N PHE A 128 17.93 1.22 1.72
CA PHE A 128 16.75 0.89 2.50
C PHE A 128 16.71 -0.61 2.80
N ASP A 129 15.83 -1.03 3.70
CA ASP A 129 15.78 -2.38 4.23
C ASP A 129 14.65 -3.20 3.62
N GLY A 130 13.67 -2.53 3.02
CA GLY A 130 12.53 -3.18 2.37
C GLY A 130 11.77 -2.28 1.41
N ILE A 131 10.76 -2.88 0.77
CA ILE A 131 9.83 -2.19 -0.13
C ILE A 131 8.42 -2.37 0.44
N LEU A 132 7.64 -1.29 0.49
CA LEU A 132 6.19 -1.35 0.62
C LEU A 132 5.57 -1.06 -0.75
N PHE A 133 4.90 -2.04 -1.33
CA PHE A 133 4.11 -1.87 -2.53
C PHE A 133 2.77 -1.22 -2.18
N HIS A 134 2.49 -0.09 -2.82
CA HIS A 134 1.31 0.73 -2.61
C HIS A 134 0.01 -0.01 -2.98
N ASP A 135 -1.12 0.47 -2.48
CA ASP A 135 -2.46 -0.08 -2.69
C ASP A 135 -2.99 0.09 -4.11
N ASP A 136 -2.35 0.90 -4.95
CA ASP A 136 -2.70 1.10 -6.35
C ASP A 136 -2.57 -0.16 -7.22
N ALA A 137 -1.92 -1.21 -6.71
CA ALA A 137 -1.84 -2.51 -7.36
C ALA A 137 -3.13 -3.30 -7.18
N LEU A 138 -4.19 -2.81 -7.77
CA LEU A 138 -5.53 -3.39 -7.72
C LEU A 138 -6.21 -3.39 -9.10
N LEU A 139 -7.16 -4.29 -9.32
CA LEU A 139 -8.05 -4.35 -10.48
C LEU A 139 -9.44 -4.74 -10.03
N SER A 140 -10.44 -3.96 -10.40
CA SER A 140 -11.84 -4.26 -10.08
C SER A 140 -12.41 -5.42 -10.92
N ASP A 141 -13.64 -5.81 -10.63
CA ASP A 141 -14.40 -6.80 -11.40
C ASP A 141 -14.81 -6.32 -12.81
N TYR A 142 -14.53 -5.08 -13.16
CA TYR A 142 -14.72 -4.49 -14.49
C TYR A 142 -13.40 -4.23 -15.23
N GLU A 143 -12.26 -4.54 -14.62
CA GLU A 143 -10.90 -4.26 -15.09
C GLU A 143 -10.05 -5.52 -15.15
N ASP A 144 -9.00 -5.61 -15.94
CA ASP A 144 -8.55 -4.70 -16.99
C ASP A 144 -9.18 -5.12 -18.33
N ALA A 145 -9.72 -4.16 -19.07
CA ALA A 145 -10.29 -4.38 -20.40
C ALA A 145 -9.41 -3.77 -21.52
N SER A 146 -8.13 -3.57 -21.26
CA SER A 146 -7.15 -3.14 -22.26
C SER A 146 -6.80 -4.27 -23.23
N ALA A 147 -6.28 -3.95 -24.41
CA ALA A 147 -5.92 -4.95 -25.40
C ALA A 147 -4.86 -5.95 -24.90
N PRO A 148 -3.76 -5.53 -24.23
CA PRO A 148 -2.81 -6.49 -23.63
C PRO A 148 -3.46 -7.42 -22.60
N ALA A 149 -4.36 -6.89 -21.76
CA ALA A 149 -5.06 -7.70 -20.75
C ALA A 149 -5.97 -8.75 -21.42
N ILE A 150 -6.74 -8.38 -22.42
CA ILE A 150 -7.59 -9.33 -23.18
C ILE A 150 -6.73 -10.44 -23.79
N THR A 151 -5.58 -10.08 -24.38
CA THR A 151 -4.65 -11.08 -24.94
C THR A 151 -4.14 -12.04 -23.84
N ALA A 152 -3.75 -11.52 -22.69
CA ALA A 152 -3.30 -12.33 -21.56
C ALA A 152 -4.40 -13.28 -21.04
N TYR A 153 -5.65 -12.80 -20.99
CA TYR A 153 -6.80 -13.64 -20.59
C TYR A 153 -7.04 -14.77 -21.59
N GLN A 154 -6.98 -14.48 -22.88
CA GLN A 154 -7.13 -15.52 -23.94
C GLN A 154 -6.04 -16.57 -23.84
N GLN A 155 -4.79 -16.16 -23.65
CA GLN A 155 -3.65 -17.07 -23.44
C GLN A 155 -3.82 -17.95 -22.19
N ALA A 156 -4.49 -17.43 -21.16
CA ALA A 156 -4.82 -18.15 -19.94
C ALA A 156 -6.10 -19.03 -20.08
N GLY A 157 -6.73 -19.07 -21.26
CA GLY A 157 -7.90 -19.91 -21.54
C GLY A 157 -9.25 -19.23 -21.34
N PHE A 158 -9.30 -17.92 -21.05
CA PHE A 158 -10.54 -17.15 -20.98
C PHE A 158 -10.95 -16.68 -22.36
N ASN A 159 -11.65 -17.54 -23.13
CA ASN A 159 -12.00 -17.26 -24.53
C ASN A 159 -13.37 -16.59 -24.72
N ARG A 160 -14.02 -16.19 -23.64
CA ARG A 160 -15.30 -15.47 -23.65
C ARG A 160 -15.08 -13.97 -23.47
N SER A 161 -16.09 -13.16 -23.81
CA SER A 161 -16.08 -11.74 -23.48
C SER A 161 -16.07 -11.52 -21.98
N LEU A 162 -15.55 -10.38 -21.50
CA LEU A 162 -15.56 -10.03 -20.09
C LEU A 162 -16.98 -10.02 -19.47
N SER A 163 -17.98 -9.64 -20.27
CA SER A 163 -19.38 -9.68 -19.85
C SER A 163 -19.86 -11.11 -19.58
N GLU A 164 -19.52 -12.06 -20.46
CA GLU A 164 -19.88 -13.47 -20.28
C GLU A 164 -19.12 -14.11 -19.13
N ILE A 165 -17.84 -13.76 -18.93
CA ILE A 165 -17.04 -14.21 -17.79
C ILE A 165 -17.72 -13.76 -16.48
N ARG A 166 -18.12 -12.48 -16.39
CA ARG A 166 -18.79 -11.94 -15.19
C ARG A 166 -20.14 -12.58 -14.89
N GLN A 167 -20.85 -13.05 -15.90
CA GLN A 167 -22.14 -13.74 -15.75
C GLN A 167 -22.01 -15.21 -15.33
N ASN A 168 -20.81 -15.79 -15.45
CA ASN A 168 -20.55 -17.16 -15.06
C ASN A 168 -19.76 -17.20 -13.74
N PRO A 169 -20.36 -17.60 -12.60
CA PRO A 169 -19.71 -17.51 -11.29
C PRO A 169 -18.37 -18.23 -11.19
N GLU A 170 -18.23 -19.40 -11.82
CA GLU A 170 -16.98 -20.15 -11.78
C GLU A 170 -15.88 -19.49 -12.60
N GLN A 171 -16.19 -19.05 -13.82
CA GLN A 171 -15.22 -18.33 -14.64
C GLN A 171 -14.85 -16.98 -14.04
N PHE A 172 -15.81 -16.29 -13.44
CA PHE A 172 -15.57 -15.03 -12.74
C PHE A 172 -14.57 -15.18 -11.60
N LYS A 173 -14.74 -16.21 -10.76
CA LYS A 173 -13.82 -16.54 -9.68
C LYS A 173 -12.42 -16.89 -10.19
N GLN A 174 -12.34 -17.70 -11.24
CA GLN A 174 -11.05 -18.06 -11.86
C GLN A 174 -10.35 -16.85 -12.48
N TRP A 175 -11.09 -15.96 -13.12
CA TRP A 175 -10.56 -14.72 -13.70
C TRP A 175 -10.09 -13.73 -12.62
N ALA A 176 -10.86 -13.55 -11.54
CA ALA A 176 -10.43 -12.75 -10.38
C ALA A 176 -9.10 -13.29 -9.82
N ARG A 177 -9.01 -14.60 -9.66
CA ARG A 177 -7.81 -15.28 -9.20
C ARG A 177 -6.61 -15.10 -10.13
N PHE A 178 -6.84 -15.15 -11.44
CA PHE A 178 -5.81 -14.89 -12.44
C PHE A 178 -5.25 -13.46 -12.30
N LYS A 179 -6.12 -12.47 -12.17
CA LYS A 179 -5.72 -11.06 -11.99
C LYS A 179 -4.92 -10.86 -10.70
N SER A 180 -5.37 -11.43 -9.60
CA SER A 180 -4.65 -11.36 -8.31
C SER A 180 -3.23 -11.92 -8.43
N ARG A 181 -3.06 -13.04 -9.12
CA ARG A 181 -1.75 -13.65 -9.37
C ARG A 181 -0.89 -12.77 -10.27
N ALA A 182 -1.45 -12.25 -11.37
CA ALA A 182 -0.71 -11.38 -12.29
C ALA A 182 -0.14 -10.14 -11.58
N LEU A 183 -0.92 -9.50 -10.68
CA LEU A 183 -0.44 -8.38 -9.88
C LEU A 183 0.62 -8.82 -8.85
N THR A 184 0.45 -9.97 -8.24
CA THR A 184 1.44 -10.53 -7.30
C THR A 184 2.75 -10.83 -8.03
N ASP A 185 2.70 -11.50 -9.18
CA ASP A 185 3.87 -11.82 -9.99
C ASP A 185 4.61 -10.55 -10.44
N PHE A 186 3.88 -9.49 -10.81
CA PHE A 186 4.50 -8.23 -11.17
C PHE A 186 5.24 -7.58 -9.98
N THR A 187 4.64 -7.52 -8.80
CA THR A 187 5.33 -6.97 -7.62
C THR A 187 6.53 -7.81 -7.20
N LEU A 188 6.47 -9.13 -7.36
CA LEU A 188 7.61 -10.01 -7.12
C LEU A 188 8.74 -9.81 -8.15
N GLU A 189 8.41 -9.54 -9.42
CA GLU A 189 9.38 -9.13 -10.43
C GLU A 189 10.08 -7.83 -10.02
N LEU A 190 9.33 -6.79 -9.59
CA LEU A 190 9.89 -5.53 -9.08
C LEU A 190 10.82 -5.79 -7.89
N SER A 191 10.40 -6.64 -6.95
CA SER A 191 11.23 -7.07 -5.83
C SER A 191 12.53 -7.74 -6.28
N ALA A 192 12.46 -8.62 -7.27
CA ALA A 192 13.64 -9.30 -7.80
C ALA A 192 14.66 -8.33 -8.40
N ARG A 193 14.18 -7.30 -9.15
CA ARG A 193 15.04 -6.23 -9.70
C ARG A 193 15.75 -5.45 -8.60
N VAL A 194 15.04 -5.07 -7.55
CA VAL A 194 15.64 -4.38 -6.39
C VAL A 194 16.63 -5.28 -5.66
N LYS A 195 16.30 -6.55 -5.43
CA LYS A 195 17.18 -7.52 -4.79
C LYS A 195 18.45 -7.81 -5.60
N ALA A 196 18.40 -7.73 -6.92
CA ALA A 196 19.57 -7.86 -7.77
C ALA A 196 20.60 -6.74 -7.52
N ILE A 197 20.17 -5.55 -7.14
CA ILE A 197 21.01 -4.39 -6.88
C ILE A 197 21.41 -4.32 -5.39
N ARG A 198 20.44 -4.50 -4.49
CA ARG A 198 20.61 -4.28 -3.03
C ARG A 198 20.95 -5.54 -2.25
N GLY A 199 20.75 -6.69 -2.83
CA GLY A 199 20.98 -8.00 -2.19
C GLY A 199 19.68 -8.65 -1.69
N PRO A 200 19.76 -9.96 -1.36
CA PRO A 200 18.58 -10.78 -1.02
C PRO A 200 17.95 -10.44 0.33
N HIS A 201 18.62 -9.63 1.16
CA HIS A 201 18.13 -9.22 2.48
C HIS A 201 16.97 -8.25 2.44
N ILE A 202 16.72 -7.60 1.28
CA ILE A 202 15.61 -6.67 1.12
C ILE A 202 14.29 -7.38 1.37
N LYS A 203 13.52 -6.84 2.31
CA LYS A 203 12.21 -7.33 2.70
C LYS A 203 11.11 -6.75 1.83
N THR A 204 9.98 -7.43 1.78
CA THR A 204 8.81 -6.98 1.02
C THR A 204 7.60 -6.84 1.92
N ALA A 205 6.87 -5.77 1.74
CA ALA A 205 5.54 -5.57 2.30
C ALA A 205 4.58 -5.16 1.16
N ARG A 206 3.31 -5.52 1.25
CA ARG A 206 2.30 -5.07 0.30
C ARG A 206 1.05 -4.64 1.03
N ASN A 207 0.50 -3.49 0.62
CA ASN A 207 -0.80 -3.02 1.09
C ASN A 207 -1.92 -3.93 0.60
N ILE A 208 -2.87 -4.21 1.48
CA ILE A 208 -4.11 -4.89 1.16
C ILE A 208 -5.27 -4.13 1.81
N PHE A 209 -6.37 -3.95 1.08
CA PHE A 209 -7.61 -3.45 1.67
C PHE A 209 -8.12 -4.42 2.75
N ALA A 210 -8.84 -3.91 3.73
CA ALA A 210 -9.34 -4.77 4.81
C ALA A 210 -10.43 -5.72 4.33
N LEU A 211 -11.22 -5.32 3.34
CA LEU A 211 -12.34 -6.13 2.85
C LEU A 211 -11.90 -7.52 2.34
N PRO A 212 -10.82 -7.69 1.52
CA PRO A 212 -10.29 -9.01 1.13
C PRO A 212 -9.82 -9.89 2.30
N VAL A 213 -9.53 -9.29 3.46
CA VAL A 213 -9.18 -10.04 4.69
C VAL A 213 -10.44 -10.50 5.42
N ILE A 214 -11.46 -9.64 5.49
CA ILE A 214 -12.73 -9.92 6.18
C ILE A 214 -13.64 -10.83 5.33
N GLN A 215 -13.66 -10.60 4.02
CA GLN A 215 -14.51 -11.28 3.04
C GLN A 215 -13.64 -11.73 1.85
N PRO A 216 -13.07 -12.93 1.90
CA PRO A 216 -12.15 -13.42 0.85
C PRO A 216 -12.73 -13.43 -0.57
N GLU A 217 -14.05 -13.55 -0.73
CA GLU A 217 -14.75 -13.46 -2.01
C GLU A 217 -14.63 -12.08 -2.67
N SER A 218 -14.34 -11.03 -1.92
CA SER A 218 -14.08 -9.69 -2.46
C SER A 218 -12.77 -9.60 -3.25
N GLU A 219 -11.97 -10.68 -3.32
CA GLU A 219 -10.84 -10.79 -4.25
C GLU A 219 -11.22 -10.30 -5.65
N ALA A 220 -12.44 -10.57 -6.08
CA ALA A 220 -12.93 -10.17 -7.40
C ALA A 220 -12.94 -8.63 -7.61
N TRP A 221 -13.14 -7.87 -6.53
CA TRP A 221 -13.28 -6.40 -6.58
C TRP A 221 -11.95 -5.65 -6.46
N PHE A 222 -10.92 -6.33 -5.95
CA PHE A 222 -9.61 -5.71 -5.67
C PHE A 222 -8.45 -6.39 -6.41
N ALA A 223 -8.65 -7.61 -6.93
CA ALA A 223 -7.58 -8.49 -7.37
C ALA A 223 -6.49 -8.64 -6.28
N GLN A 224 -6.91 -8.79 -5.04
CA GLN A 224 -6.06 -8.99 -3.87
C GLN A 224 -6.51 -10.25 -3.11
N ASN A 225 -5.56 -11.12 -2.78
CA ASN A 225 -5.82 -12.35 -2.04
C ASN A 225 -4.90 -12.44 -0.82
N TYR A 226 -5.49 -12.38 0.37
CA TYR A 226 -4.74 -12.33 1.62
C TYR A 226 -3.87 -13.58 1.84
N ALA A 227 -4.41 -14.77 1.57
CA ALA A 227 -3.65 -16.01 1.74
C ALA A 227 -2.42 -16.09 0.82
N ASP A 228 -2.50 -15.52 -0.39
CA ASP A 228 -1.35 -15.42 -1.29
C ASP A 228 -0.34 -14.38 -0.80
N PHE A 229 -0.80 -13.25 -0.28
CA PHE A 229 0.09 -12.23 0.26
C PHE A 229 0.92 -12.76 1.42
N LEU A 230 0.31 -13.51 2.33
CA LEU A 230 1.02 -14.17 3.43
C LEU A 230 2.10 -15.15 2.97
N LYS A 231 1.96 -15.72 1.78
CA LYS A 231 2.96 -16.63 1.18
C LYS A 231 4.03 -15.88 0.41
N SER A 232 3.65 -14.82 -0.28
CA SER A 232 4.46 -14.13 -1.28
C SER A 232 5.36 -13.04 -0.71
N TYR A 233 4.93 -12.38 0.38
CA TYR A 233 5.65 -11.26 0.97
C TYR A 233 6.15 -11.59 2.38
N ASP A 234 7.16 -10.85 2.83
CA ASP A 234 7.61 -10.91 4.23
C ASP A 234 6.52 -10.35 5.15
N TRP A 235 5.81 -9.29 4.70
CA TRP A 235 4.74 -8.62 5.44
C TRP A 235 3.54 -8.34 4.56
N THR A 236 2.35 -8.42 5.14
CA THR A 236 1.10 -7.91 4.55
C THR A 236 0.64 -6.72 5.38
N ALA A 237 0.64 -5.54 4.78
CA ALA A 237 0.23 -4.29 5.40
C ALA A 237 -1.27 -4.09 5.16
N ILE A 238 -2.08 -4.41 6.17
CA ILE A 238 -3.54 -4.36 6.08
C ILE A 238 -3.99 -2.94 6.42
N MET A 239 -4.70 -2.31 5.49
CA MET A 239 -5.28 -0.97 5.67
C MET A 239 -6.46 -1.05 6.65
N ALA A 240 -6.16 -1.05 7.95
CA ALA A 240 -7.13 -1.09 9.05
C ALA A 240 -7.78 0.30 9.25
N MET A 241 -8.45 0.78 8.20
CA MET A 241 -8.92 2.16 8.02
C MET A 241 -10.46 2.21 7.93
N PRO A 242 -11.18 2.12 9.06
CA PRO A 242 -12.64 1.95 9.06
C PRO A 242 -13.37 3.05 8.28
N TYR A 243 -12.96 4.30 8.39
CA TYR A 243 -13.65 5.38 7.69
C TYR A 243 -13.39 5.39 6.18
N MET A 244 -12.23 4.91 5.74
CA MET A 244 -11.94 4.72 4.33
C MET A 244 -12.81 3.60 3.72
N GLU A 245 -13.10 2.57 4.50
CA GLU A 245 -14.02 1.48 4.14
C GLU A 245 -15.52 1.87 4.31
N GLY A 246 -15.83 3.14 4.59
CA GLY A 246 -17.20 3.61 4.75
C GLY A 246 -17.89 3.20 6.05
N VAL A 247 -17.14 2.70 7.02
CA VAL A 247 -17.67 2.29 8.33
C VAL A 247 -18.05 3.52 9.15
N ALA A 248 -19.24 3.51 9.70
CA ALA A 248 -19.70 4.59 10.58
C ALA A 248 -18.88 4.63 11.89
N GLU A 249 -18.65 5.84 12.42
CA GLU A 249 -17.83 6.07 13.61
C GLU A 249 -18.20 5.16 14.79
N LYS A 250 -19.49 5.04 15.10
CA LYS A 250 -20.00 4.16 16.17
C LYS A 250 -19.74 2.67 15.97
N SER A 251 -19.36 2.25 14.78
CA SER A 251 -19.10 0.86 14.41
C SER A 251 -17.62 0.56 14.18
N ALA A 252 -16.75 1.58 14.25
CA ALA A 252 -15.33 1.44 13.92
C ALA A 252 -14.62 0.43 14.83
N ASP A 253 -14.86 0.47 16.12
CA ASP A 253 -14.26 -0.46 17.10
C ASP A 253 -14.68 -1.91 16.82
N GLN A 254 -15.97 -2.13 16.60
CA GLN A 254 -16.49 -3.48 16.29
C GLN A 254 -15.90 -4.01 14.98
N TRP A 255 -15.74 -3.15 13.99
CA TRP A 255 -15.14 -3.51 12.71
C TRP A 255 -13.64 -3.88 12.85
N LEU A 256 -12.87 -3.11 13.65
CA LEU A 256 -11.48 -3.43 13.95
C LEU A 256 -11.36 -4.77 14.70
N ILE A 257 -12.25 -5.05 15.65
CA ILE A 257 -12.31 -6.34 16.35
C ILE A 257 -12.61 -7.48 15.36
N GLN A 258 -13.55 -7.29 14.45
CA GLN A 258 -13.87 -8.29 13.41
C GLN A 258 -12.64 -8.56 12.53
N LEU A 259 -11.93 -7.53 12.06
CA LEU A 259 -10.72 -7.66 11.27
C LEU A 259 -9.63 -8.45 12.02
N THR A 260 -9.38 -8.11 13.30
CA THR A 260 -8.40 -8.82 14.11
C THR A 260 -8.75 -10.28 14.35
N ASN A 261 -10.03 -10.60 14.50
CA ASN A 261 -10.50 -11.98 14.67
C ASN A 261 -10.28 -12.81 13.40
N GLN A 262 -10.47 -12.23 12.21
CA GLN A 262 -10.14 -12.92 10.96
C GLN A 262 -8.66 -13.24 10.86
N ILE A 263 -7.80 -12.31 11.21
CA ILE A 263 -6.34 -12.50 11.19
C ILE A 263 -5.93 -13.61 12.17
N LYS A 264 -6.52 -13.66 13.37
CA LYS A 264 -6.21 -14.69 14.39
C LYS A 264 -6.52 -16.11 13.92
N ASN A 265 -7.53 -16.26 13.08
CA ASN A 265 -8.00 -17.57 12.59
C ASN A 265 -7.12 -18.15 11.46
N ILE A 266 -6.17 -17.38 10.94
CA ILE A 266 -5.30 -17.80 9.84
C ILE A 266 -3.89 -18.10 10.38
N PRO A 267 -3.34 -19.30 10.19
CA PRO A 267 -1.98 -19.63 10.59
C PRO A 267 -0.96 -18.66 10.01
N GLN A 268 0.04 -18.27 10.81
CA GLN A 268 1.12 -17.33 10.45
C GLN A 268 0.66 -15.87 10.21
N ALA A 269 -0.64 -15.59 10.07
CA ALA A 269 -1.12 -14.25 9.77
C ALA A 269 -0.74 -13.24 10.86
N LYS A 270 -0.79 -13.63 12.13
CA LYS A 270 -0.42 -12.76 13.28
C LYS A 270 1.04 -12.26 13.22
N ASP A 271 1.93 -13.07 12.67
CA ASP A 271 3.37 -12.79 12.63
C ASP A 271 3.79 -12.12 11.31
N LYS A 272 2.93 -12.12 10.29
CA LYS A 272 3.19 -11.57 8.96
C LYS A 272 2.27 -10.39 8.57
N SER A 273 1.36 -9.99 9.44
CA SER A 273 0.45 -8.87 9.18
C SER A 273 0.81 -7.66 10.02
N ILE A 274 0.71 -6.50 9.40
CA ILE A 274 0.83 -5.19 10.03
C ILE A 274 -0.50 -4.49 9.82
N LEU A 275 -1.12 -3.95 10.86
CA LEU A 275 -2.36 -3.19 10.75
C LEU A 275 -2.03 -1.70 10.68
N GLU A 276 -2.36 -1.08 9.57
CA GLU A 276 -2.15 0.35 9.32
C GLU A 276 -3.44 1.11 9.65
N LEU A 277 -3.44 1.80 10.78
CA LEU A 277 -4.55 2.67 11.19
C LEU A 277 -4.52 3.99 10.42
N GLN A 278 -5.69 4.55 10.13
CA GLN A 278 -5.79 5.88 9.55
C GLN A 278 -5.64 6.97 10.62
N ALA A 279 -4.72 7.90 10.42
CA ALA A 279 -4.61 9.12 11.21
C ALA A 279 -5.37 10.31 10.58
N GLN A 280 -6.02 10.06 9.45
CA GLN A 280 -6.76 11.06 8.68
C GLN A 280 -8.03 10.46 8.09
N ASN A 281 -9.11 11.23 8.06
CA ASN A 281 -10.35 10.89 7.38
C ASN A 281 -10.40 11.60 6.03
N TRP A 282 -10.29 10.83 4.94
CA TRP A 282 -10.29 11.36 3.56
C TRP A 282 -11.69 11.51 2.96
N GLN A 283 -12.72 10.93 3.58
CA GLN A 283 -14.07 10.87 2.99
C GLN A 283 -14.95 12.11 3.23
N LYS A 284 -14.57 13.00 4.13
CA LYS A 284 -15.44 14.17 4.43
C LYS A 284 -15.25 15.29 3.41
N ASN A 285 -16.12 15.33 2.41
CA ASN A 285 -16.37 16.49 1.52
C ASN A 285 -15.08 17.07 0.84
N GLY A 286 -14.12 16.24 0.50
CA GLY A 286 -12.83 16.68 -0.06
C GLY A 286 -11.95 17.44 0.94
N GLN A 287 -12.37 17.59 2.19
CA GLN A 287 -11.56 18.14 3.27
C GLN A 287 -10.93 17.00 4.08
N HIS A 288 -9.63 16.97 4.07
CA HIS A 288 -8.86 16.04 4.89
C HIS A 288 -8.98 16.44 6.37
N GLN A 289 -9.60 15.59 7.18
CA GLN A 289 -9.75 15.84 8.62
C GLN A 289 -8.87 14.86 9.40
N ALA A 290 -7.99 15.38 10.26
CA ALA A 290 -7.21 14.54 11.16
C ALA A 290 -8.14 13.76 12.10
N ILE A 291 -7.81 12.48 12.32
CA ILE A 291 -8.38 11.68 13.40
C ILE A 291 -7.80 12.23 14.71
N SER A 292 -8.62 12.35 15.74
CA SER A 292 -8.11 12.80 17.04
C SER A 292 -7.06 11.83 17.58
N SER A 293 -6.03 12.36 18.23
CA SER A 293 -4.96 11.55 18.79
C SER A 293 -5.48 10.58 19.85
N GLN A 294 -6.52 10.97 20.60
CA GLN A 294 -7.23 10.12 21.55
C GLN A 294 -7.91 8.92 20.87
N GLN A 295 -8.58 9.16 19.74
CA GLN A 295 -9.22 8.08 18.98
C GLN A 295 -8.20 7.13 18.42
N LEU A 296 -7.08 7.64 17.90
CA LEU A 296 -6.01 6.81 17.35
C LEU A 296 -5.37 5.96 18.46
N ALA A 297 -5.06 6.55 19.63
CA ALA A 297 -4.56 5.84 20.80
C ALA A 297 -5.54 4.75 21.28
N HIS A 298 -6.84 5.07 21.30
CA HIS A 298 -7.87 4.08 21.63
C HIS A 298 -7.86 2.89 20.66
N TRP A 299 -7.75 3.12 19.35
CA TRP A 299 -7.65 2.04 18.38
C TRP A 299 -6.37 1.21 18.53
N MET A 300 -5.24 1.85 18.84
CA MET A 300 -3.98 1.13 19.14
C MET A 300 -4.14 0.22 20.34
N SER A 301 -4.69 0.73 21.46
CA SER A 301 -5.02 -0.07 22.64
C SER A 301 -5.95 -1.23 22.32
N LEU A 302 -6.98 -0.96 21.50
CA LEU A 302 -7.94 -1.98 21.07
C LEU A 302 -7.25 -3.11 20.29
N LEU A 303 -6.33 -2.78 19.38
CA LEU A 303 -5.55 -3.77 18.64
C LEU A 303 -4.68 -4.62 19.58
N GLN A 304 -3.98 -3.99 20.52
CA GLN A 304 -3.14 -4.69 21.52
C GLN A 304 -3.97 -5.65 22.38
N LEU A 305 -5.09 -5.18 22.93
CA LEU A 305 -6.01 -6.01 23.74
C LEU A 305 -6.54 -7.20 22.93
N ASN A 306 -6.64 -7.06 21.63
CA ASN A 306 -7.00 -8.14 20.71
C ASN A 306 -5.79 -8.96 20.22
N GLY A 307 -4.60 -8.78 20.80
CA GLY A 307 -3.41 -9.60 20.53
C GLY A 307 -2.69 -9.31 19.23
N VAL A 308 -2.92 -8.14 18.63
CA VAL A 308 -2.15 -7.64 17.48
C VAL A 308 -0.79 -7.16 17.98
N LYS A 309 0.28 -7.62 17.33
CA LYS A 309 1.66 -7.29 17.70
C LYS A 309 2.26 -6.20 16.80
N ASN A 310 1.85 -6.16 15.53
CA ASN A 310 2.42 -5.28 14.53
C ASN A 310 1.34 -4.34 14.01
N TYR A 311 1.48 -3.07 14.29
CA TYR A 311 0.57 -2.02 13.81
C TYR A 311 1.32 -0.70 13.67
N GLY A 312 0.75 0.18 12.91
CA GLY A 312 1.23 1.53 12.66
C GLY A 312 0.07 2.45 12.28
N TYR A 313 0.39 3.62 11.80
CA TYR A 313 -0.60 4.58 11.31
C TYR A 313 -0.07 5.39 10.12
N TYR A 314 -0.98 5.95 9.36
CA TYR A 314 -0.72 6.83 8.22
C TYR A 314 -1.83 7.89 8.10
N PRO A 315 -1.47 9.14 7.73
CA PRO A 315 -0.12 9.69 7.66
C PRO A 315 0.41 10.17 9.03
N ASP A 316 1.72 10.39 9.11
CA ASP A 316 2.34 11.12 10.23
C ASP A 316 2.68 12.56 9.82
N ASN A 317 2.15 13.53 10.56
CA ASN A 317 2.49 14.94 10.38
C ASN A 317 3.35 15.45 11.54
N PHE A 318 4.59 14.98 11.56
CA PHE A 318 5.54 15.26 12.64
C PHE A 318 5.84 16.75 12.84
N LEU A 319 5.71 17.57 11.81
CA LEU A 319 5.96 19.02 11.92
C LEU A 319 4.88 19.75 12.72
N HIS A 320 3.65 19.21 12.74
CA HIS A 320 2.52 19.77 13.48
C HIS A 320 2.14 18.92 14.70
N ASN A 321 3.00 17.94 15.06
CA ASN A 321 2.73 17.00 16.15
C ASN A 321 1.36 16.32 16.03
N GLN A 322 1.01 15.86 14.81
CA GLN A 322 -0.25 15.17 14.53
C GLN A 322 0.01 13.76 13.95
N PRO A 323 -0.42 12.69 14.65
CA PRO A 323 -1.07 12.69 15.97
C PRO A 323 -0.14 13.16 17.10
N GLU A 324 -0.72 13.68 18.19
CA GLU A 324 0.05 14.18 19.35
C GLU A 324 0.85 13.06 20.02
N ILE A 325 2.18 13.25 20.05
CA ILE A 325 3.12 12.20 20.49
C ILE A 325 2.84 11.72 21.90
N ASP A 326 2.50 12.63 22.82
CA ASP A 326 2.27 12.28 24.22
C ASP A 326 1.04 11.40 24.46
N LEU A 327 0.09 11.42 23.51
CA LEU A 327 -1.11 10.61 23.54
C LEU A 327 -0.91 9.22 22.92
N ILE A 328 -0.10 9.12 21.86
CA ILE A 328 0.09 7.85 21.13
C ILE A 328 1.33 7.07 21.57
N ARG A 329 2.34 7.74 22.12
CA ARG A 329 3.59 7.09 22.53
C ARG A 329 3.39 5.92 23.51
N PRO A 330 2.51 6.02 24.53
CA PRO A 330 2.26 4.91 25.45
C PRO A 330 1.81 3.62 24.74
N GLU A 331 1.16 3.74 23.59
CA GLU A 331 0.65 2.63 22.82
C GLU A 331 1.71 1.96 21.93
N TYR A 332 2.84 2.63 21.68
CA TYR A 332 3.95 2.08 20.89
C TYR A 332 5.06 1.52 21.75
N SER A 333 5.32 2.16 22.89
CA SER A 333 6.48 1.85 23.70
C SER A 333 6.17 0.74 24.70
N THR A 334 6.97 -0.32 24.68
CA THR A 334 7.04 -1.30 25.75
C THR A 334 8.02 -0.89 26.86
N ALA A 335 8.81 0.16 26.63
CA ALA A 335 9.71 0.69 27.63
C ALA A 335 8.92 1.49 28.67
N TRP A 336 9.24 1.22 29.92
CA TRP A 336 8.70 1.98 31.04
C TRP A 336 9.30 3.40 30.99
N TYR A 337 8.51 4.37 30.59
CA TYR A 337 8.88 5.76 30.78
C TYR A 337 8.41 6.16 32.19
N PRO A 338 9.32 6.63 33.07
CA PRO A 338 8.85 7.24 34.30
C PRO A 338 7.91 8.39 33.92
N LYS A 339 6.70 8.36 34.41
CA LYS A 339 5.84 9.55 34.37
C LYS A 339 6.64 10.60 35.15
N ASN A 340 6.97 11.68 34.51
CA ASN A 340 7.41 12.87 35.23
C ASN A 340 6.17 13.32 36.02
N ASP A 341 6.21 13.10 37.33
CA ASP A 341 5.21 13.62 38.28
C ASP A 341 5.22 15.14 38.27
#